data_29552c3ed3e11ef1a612ec13fa7e7342
#
_entry.id   29552c3ed3e11ef1a612ec13fa7e7342
#
_cell.length_a   1.000
_cell.length_b   1.000
_cell.length_c   1.000
_cell.angle_alpha   90.00
_cell.angle_beta   90.00
_cell.angle_gamma   90.00
#
_symmetry.space_group_name_H-M   'P 1'
#
loop_
_entity.id
_entity.type
_entity.pdbx_description
1 polymer ?
#
loop_
_entity_poly.entity_id
_entity_poly.type
_entity_poly.pdbx_seq_one_letter_code
_entity_poly.pdbx_strand_id
1 'polypeptide(L)'
;MTSVLYKFDTIVHGENKNNIFQFVKDRKLTNIYHSHDFYELICFLQGRGTQIVNDEEILTEEKTVMLLCPGDEHCFVEQSEDIEVISLSVRREHFELVSSAYGIFFEQRPHTFAFPLVSKLYDIYRENRIVSESDCTLILSTLLHAYIHAKDQFSHSSLPRELLVAVEEMKKRKNLKMGIPAFLSLSNYSQSHLSRLMKIHFGMGLKAYINEQRLLRAYDDLIWTNESAEIISENLGFSSYSHFCKIFKDKFSVCPSSLRKACKNKKG
;
A
#
# COMPACT_ATOMS: atom_id res chain seq x y z
N MET A 1 -2.16 -8.58 -26.18
CA MET A 1 -1.39 -7.35 -26.48
C MET A 1 -0.17 -7.36 -25.59
N THR A 2 0.99 -6.89 -26.05
CA THR A 2 2.18 -6.80 -25.19
C THR A 2 2.02 -5.57 -24.30
N SER A 3 1.87 -5.77 -23.01
CA SER A 3 1.82 -4.72 -22.00
C SER A 3 3.20 -4.08 -21.83
N VAL A 4 3.24 -2.77 -21.62
CA VAL A 4 4.46 -2.01 -21.33
C VAL A 4 4.59 -1.89 -19.80
N LEU A 5 5.71 -2.33 -19.24
CA LEU A 5 5.99 -2.17 -17.81
C LEU A 5 6.71 -0.83 -17.55
N TYR A 6 6.07 0.06 -16.80
CA TYR A 6 6.69 1.28 -16.27
C TYR A 6 7.29 1.02 -14.89
N LYS A 7 8.52 1.46 -14.70
CA LYS A 7 9.21 1.39 -13.40
C LYS A 7 9.20 2.77 -12.74
N PHE A 8 8.98 2.81 -11.45
CA PHE A 8 8.95 4.06 -10.69
C PHE A 8 10.16 4.94 -10.97
N ASP A 9 11.37 4.35 -10.93
CA ASP A 9 12.62 5.07 -11.17
C ASP A 9 12.78 5.63 -12.59
N THR A 10 11.95 5.20 -13.54
CA THR A 10 11.97 5.70 -14.94
C THR A 10 10.95 6.80 -15.20
N ILE A 11 9.88 6.90 -14.39
CA ILE A 11 8.84 7.93 -14.56
C ILE A 11 9.14 9.19 -13.75
N VAL A 12 9.93 9.09 -12.69
CA VAL A 12 10.33 10.25 -11.87
C VAL A 12 11.35 11.10 -12.63
N HIS A 13 10.91 12.25 -13.12
CA HIS A 13 11.75 13.23 -13.80
C HIS A 13 12.26 14.27 -12.81
N GLY A 14 13.60 14.40 -12.66
CA GLY A 14 14.24 15.45 -11.87
C GLY A 14 15.43 14.98 -11.02
N GLU A 15 16.09 15.92 -10.37
CA GLU A 15 17.32 15.70 -9.59
C GLU A 15 17.10 14.89 -8.29
N ASN A 16 15.84 14.68 -7.88
CA ASN A 16 15.47 13.97 -6.65
C ASN A 16 15.19 12.48 -6.89
N LYS A 17 16.25 11.69 -7.02
CA LYS A 17 16.16 10.21 -7.08
C LYS A 17 15.60 9.54 -5.83
N ASN A 18 15.22 10.29 -4.80
CA ASN A 18 14.62 9.81 -3.56
C ASN A 18 13.13 10.11 -3.47
N ASN A 19 12.49 10.56 -4.54
CA ASN A 19 11.07 10.85 -4.52
C ASN A 19 10.28 9.56 -4.31
N ILE A 20 9.45 9.59 -3.28
CA ILE A 20 8.60 8.47 -2.86
C ILE A 20 7.35 8.44 -3.72
N PHE A 21 7.06 9.52 -4.43
CA PHE A 21 5.84 9.67 -5.22
C PHE A 21 6.01 10.72 -6.31
N GLN A 22 5.10 10.68 -7.26
CA GLN A 22 4.96 11.65 -8.32
C GLN A 22 3.49 12.05 -8.48
N PHE A 23 3.24 13.35 -8.63
CA PHE A 23 1.95 13.87 -9.06
C PHE A 23 2.01 14.29 -10.52
N VAL A 24 1.03 13.83 -11.28
CA VAL A 24 0.81 14.24 -12.67
C VAL A 24 -0.64 14.65 -12.83
N LYS A 25 -0.88 15.82 -13.43
CA LYS A 25 -2.22 16.24 -13.85
C LYS A 25 -2.35 16.07 -15.34
N ASP A 26 -3.31 15.27 -15.74
CA ASP A 26 -3.58 14.95 -17.15
C ASP A 26 -4.99 15.32 -17.57
N ARG A 27 -5.13 15.71 -18.84
CA ARG A 27 -6.39 15.92 -19.54
C ARG A 27 -6.54 15.02 -20.76
N LYS A 28 -5.54 14.20 -21.03
CA LYS A 28 -5.56 13.21 -22.10
C LYS A 28 -4.87 11.96 -21.59
N LEU A 29 -5.66 10.97 -21.30
CA LEU A 29 -5.21 9.73 -20.69
C LEU A 29 -4.74 8.76 -21.78
N THR A 30 -3.76 7.94 -21.44
CA THR A 30 -3.19 6.99 -22.39
C THR A 30 -4.12 5.81 -22.66
N ASN A 31 -4.27 5.47 -23.93
CA ASN A 31 -4.92 4.24 -24.38
C ASN A 31 -3.93 3.08 -24.58
N ILE A 32 -2.68 3.26 -24.17
CA ILE A 32 -1.66 2.20 -24.23
C ILE A 32 -1.85 1.28 -23.04
N TYR A 33 -2.02 0.01 -23.28
CA TYR A 33 -2.12 -1.02 -22.26
C TYR A 33 -0.77 -1.20 -21.57
N HIS A 34 -0.71 -0.93 -20.26
CA HIS A 34 0.54 -0.93 -19.51
C HIS A 34 0.32 -1.38 -18.06
N SER A 35 1.42 -1.66 -17.38
CA SER A 35 1.49 -1.94 -15.94
C SER A 35 2.66 -1.18 -15.32
N HIS A 36 2.74 -1.18 -13.99
CA HIS A 36 3.82 -0.51 -13.26
C HIS A 36 4.20 -1.29 -11.98
N ASP A 37 5.38 -0.98 -11.41
CA ASP A 37 5.92 -1.62 -10.20
C ASP A 37 5.62 -0.83 -8.90
N PHE A 38 4.75 0.17 -8.98
CA PHE A 38 4.37 1.07 -7.91
C PHE A 38 2.83 1.10 -7.73
N TYR A 39 2.36 1.70 -6.64
CA TYR A 39 0.92 1.99 -6.48
C TYR A 39 0.58 3.29 -7.18
N GLU A 40 -0.56 3.31 -7.88
CA GLU A 40 -1.09 4.50 -8.53
C GLU A 40 -2.50 4.79 -8.03
N LEU A 41 -2.72 6.05 -7.58
CA LEU A 41 -4.05 6.56 -7.26
C LEU A 41 -4.44 7.58 -8.33
N ILE A 42 -5.45 7.24 -9.13
CA ILE A 42 -6.01 8.13 -10.14
C ILE A 42 -7.23 8.83 -9.55
N CYS A 43 -7.12 10.13 -9.35
CA CYS A 43 -8.17 10.98 -8.78
C CYS A 43 -8.89 11.70 -9.92
N PHE A 44 -10.17 11.43 -10.11
CA PHE A 44 -11.00 12.04 -11.15
C PHE A 44 -11.56 13.37 -10.64
N LEU A 45 -11.02 14.48 -11.16
CA LEU A 45 -11.42 15.85 -10.77
C LEU A 45 -12.66 16.29 -11.52
N GLN A 46 -12.77 15.93 -12.79
CA GLN A 46 -13.84 16.30 -13.70
C GLN A 46 -13.99 15.25 -14.78
N GLY A 47 -15.21 15.14 -15.33
CA GLY A 47 -15.51 14.23 -16.41
C GLY A 47 -15.68 12.78 -15.98
N ARG A 48 -15.73 11.90 -16.96
CA ARG A 48 -15.86 10.45 -16.76
C ARG A 48 -14.99 9.71 -17.76
N GLY A 49 -14.62 8.49 -17.40
CA GLY A 49 -13.83 7.63 -18.26
C GLY A 49 -14.10 6.16 -18.01
N THR A 50 -13.81 5.34 -19.00
CA THR A 50 -13.82 3.89 -18.88
C THR A 50 -12.40 3.39 -19.01
N GLN A 51 -11.99 2.55 -18.05
CA GLN A 51 -10.71 1.85 -18.07
C GLN A 51 -10.94 0.34 -18.21
N ILE A 52 -10.04 -0.34 -18.89
CA ILE A 52 -9.88 -1.77 -18.74
C ILE A 52 -8.74 -1.97 -17.74
N VAL A 53 -8.99 -2.74 -16.68
CA VAL A 53 -7.99 -3.11 -15.67
C VAL A 53 -8.07 -4.61 -15.46
N ASN A 54 -6.97 -5.34 -15.72
CA ASN A 54 -6.91 -6.80 -15.62
C ASN A 54 -8.07 -7.50 -16.35
N ASP A 55 -8.38 -7.06 -17.56
CA ASP A 55 -9.48 -7.53 -18.41
C ASP A 55 -10.90 -7.17 -17.91
N GLU A 56 -11.04 -6.41 -16.81
CA GLU A 56 -12.32 -5.91 -16.31
C GLU A 56 -12.53 -4.46 -16.74
N GLU A 57 -13.76 -4.15 -17.23
CA GLU A 57 -14.16 -2.80 -17.61
C GLU A 57 -14.67 -2.04 -16.38
N ILE A 58 -14.06 -0.89 -16.08
CA ILE A 58 -14.39 -0.07 -14.91
C ILE A 58 -14.75 1.34 -15.34
N LEU A 59 -15.98 1.72 -15.06
CA LEU A 59 -16.44 3.10 -15.24
C LEU A 59 -15.99 3.95 -14.06
N THR A 60 -15.45 5.12 -14.36
CA THR A 60 -15.00 6.12 -13.38
C THR A 60 -15.66 7.46 -13.63
N GLU A 61 -15.99 8.16 -12.56
CA GLU A 61 -16.72 9.42 -12.56
C GLU A 61 -16.00 10.47 -11.70
N GLU A 62 -16.42 11.73 -11.86
CA GLU A 62 -15.96 12.83 -11.01
C GLU A 62 -16.05 12.50 -9.51
N LYS A 63 -15.06 12.96 -8.73
CA LYS A 63 -14.94 12.74 -7.27
C LYS A 63 -14.72 11.27 -6.86
N THR A 64 -14.27 10.44 -7.78
CA THR A 64 -13.82 9.09 -7.45
C THR A 64 -12.29 9.02 -7.45
N VAL A 65 -11.78 8.06 -6.72
CA VAL A 65 -10.38 7.66 -6.76
C VAL A 65 -10.31 6.19 -7.12
N MET A 66 -9.46 5.88 -8.09
CA MET A 66 -9.09 4.51 -8.42
C MET A 66 -7.68 4.25 -7.90
N LEU A 67 -7.52 3.17 -7.16
CA LEU A 67 -6.23 2.65 -6.74
C LEU A 67 -5.88 1.43 -7.59
N LEU A 68 -4.72 1.48 -8.22
CA LEU A 68 -4.09 0.40 -8.97
C LEU A 68 -2.89 -0.14 -8.18
N CYS A 69 -2.80 -1.45 -8.08
CA CYS A 69 -1.71 -2.13 -7.41
C CYS A 69 -0.54 -2.41 -8.37
N PRO A 70 0.69 -2.59 -7.85
CA PRO A 70 1.81 -3.03 -8.68
C PRO A 70 1.47 -4.29 -9.48
N GLY A 71 1.67 -4.23 -10.78
CA GLY A 71 1.38 -5.33 -11.71
C GLY A 71 -0.03 -5.33 -12.29
N ASP A 72 -0.94 -4.46 -11.85
CA ASP A 72 -2.22 -4.28 -12.52
C ASP A 72 -1.98 -3.74 -13.95
N GLU A 73 -2.55 -4.43 -14.93
CA GLU A 73 -2.49 -4.02 -16.33
C GLU A 73 -3.70 -3.19 -16.69
N HIS A 74 -3.49 -1.98 -17.22
CA HIS A 74 -4.60 -1.07 -17.47
C HIS A 74 -4.39 -0.13 -18.66
N CYS A 75 -5.51 0.40 -19.19
CA CYS A 75 -5.53 1.50 -20.14
C CYS A 75 -6.90 2.20 -20.12
N PHE A 76 -6.96 3.44 -20.60
CA PHE A 76 -8.22 4.12 -20.88
C PHE A 76 -8.72 3.72 -22.26
N VAL A 77 -10.00 3.35 -22.36
CA VAL A 77 -10.67 3.03 -23.65
C VAL A 77 -11.64 4.12 -24.09
N GLU A 78 -12.27 4.79 -23.13
CA GLU A 78 -13.15 5.93 -23.37
C GLU A 78 -12.89 7.02 -22.33
N GLN A 79 -13.05 8.28 -22.75
CA GLN A 79 -12.96 9.44 -21.86
C GLN A 79 -13.81 10.59 -22.40
N SER A 80 -14.44 11.34 -21.50
CA SER A 80 -15.13 12.57 -21.87
C SER A 80 -14.14 13.67 -22.27
N GLU A 81 -14.57 14.62 -23.09
CA GLU A 81 -13.72 15.72 -23.56
C GLU A 81 -13.22 16.62 -22.43
N ASP A 82 -14.00 16.71 -21.35
CA ASP A 82 -13.72 17.51 -20.17
C ASP A 82 -12.97 16.75 -19.08
N ILE A 83 -12.47 15.55 -19.35
CA ILE A 83 -11.79 14.75 -18.35
C ILE A 83 -10.56 15.48 -17.78
N GLU A 84 -10.46 15.47 -16.48
CA GLU A 84 -9.32 15.98 -15.75
C GLU A 84 -9.01 15.05 -14.57
N VAL A 85 -7.80 14.52 -14.53
CA VAL A 85 -7.35 13.60 -13.48
C VAL A 85 -6.05 14.07 -12.85
N ILE A 86 -5.81 13.63 -11.63
CA ILE A 86 -4.50 13.65 -10.99
C ILE A 86 -4.10 12.21 -10.74
N SER A 87 -2.94 11.83 -11.26
CA SER A 87 -2.28 10.57 -10.88
C SER A 87 -1.27 10.84 -9.77
N LEU A 88 -1.38 10.07 -8.70
CA LEU A 88 -0.40 9.99 -7.63
C LEU A 88 0.26 8.62 -7.67
N SER A 89 1.48 8.56 -8.20
CA SER A 89 2.31 7.36 -8.17
C SER A 89 3.10 7.30 -6.87
N VAL A 90 2.97 6.21 -6.13
CA VAL A 90 3.62 6.04 -4.83
C VAL A 90 4.50 4.80 -4.84
N ARG A 91 5.76 4.95 -4.45
CA ARG A 91 6.69 3.83 -4.34
C ARG A 91 6.11 2.74 -3.45
N ARG A 92 6.24 1.50 -3.89
CA ARG A 92 5.61 0.33 -3.27
C ARG A 92 5.87 0.24 -1.77
N GLU A 93 7.13 0.36 -1.35
CA GLU A 93 7.53 0.21 0.04
C GLU A 93 6.89 1.28 0.93
N HIS A 94 6.79 2.52 0.43
CA HIS A 94 6.20 3.61 1.17
C HIS A 94 4.67 3.46 1.29
N PHE A 95 4.01 3.09 0.21
CA PHE A 95 2.57 2.85 0.22
C PHE A 95 2.21 1.73 1.21
N GLU A 96 2.90 0.60 1.13
CA GLU A 96 2.65 -0.55 2.01
C GLU A 96 2.95 -0.21 3.48
N LEU A 97 3.97 0.62 3.75
CA LEU A 97 4.27 1.09 5.10
C LEU A 97 3.10 1.92 5.67
N VAL A 98 2.61 2.89 4.91
CA VAL A 98 1.51 3.76 5.36
C VAL A 98 0.20 2.99 5.46
N SER A 99 -0.17 2.19 4.44
CA SER A 99 -1.42 1.43 4.43
C SER A 99 -1.49 0.40 5.56
N SER A 100 -0.37 -0.25 5.88
CA SER A 100 -0.28 -1.21 6.98
C SER A 100 -0.49 -0.57 8.36
N ALA A 101 -0.11 0.70 8.53
CA ALA A 101 -0.39 1.45 9.76
C ALA A 101 -1.90 1.62 10.00
N TYR A 102 -2.71 1.61 8.93
CA TYR A 102 -4.18 1.59 8.98
C TYR A 102 -4.78 0.19 8.99
N GLY A 103 -3.96 -0.87 8.99
CA GLY A 103 -4.43 -2.25 8.87
C GLY A 103 -5.04 -2.58 7.50
N ILE A 104 -4.69 -1.82 6.46
CA ILE A 104 -5.22 -1.99 5.11
C ILE A 104 -4.19 -2.75 4.27
N PHE A 105 -4.66 -3.81 3.63
CA PHE A 105 -3.90 -4.60 2.67
C PHE A 105 -4.72 -4.67 1.39
N PHE A 106 -4.10 -4.27 0.28
CA PHE A 106 -4.75 -4.27 -1.00
C PHE A 106 -4.43 -5.58 -1.75
N GLU A 107 -5.49 -6.25 -2.20
CA GLU A 107 -5.36 -7.34 -3.18
C GLU A 107 -4.97 -6.75 -4.53
N GLN A 108 -4.34 -7.55 -5.36
CA GLN A 108 -4.01 -7.17 -6.75
C GLN A 108 -5.30 -7.13 -7.59
N ARG A 109 -6.07 -6.09 -7.40
CA ARG A 109 -7.28 -5.73 -8.14
C ARG A 109 -7.54 -4.23 -8.01
N PRO A 110 -8.21 -3.60 -8.96
CA PRO A 110 -8.54 -2.20 -8.84
C PRO A 110 -9.51 -1.95 -7.69
N HIS A 111 -9.28 -0.86 -6.96
CA HIS A 111 -10.15 -0.40 -5.90
C HIS A 111 -10.67 1.00 -6.24
N THR A 112 -11.97 1.17 -6.32
CA THR A 112 -12.59 2.49 -6.53
C THR A 112 -13.34 2.93 -5.30
N PHE A 113 -13.28 4.23 -4.98
CA PHE A 113 -14.02 4.81 -3.87
C PHE A 113 -14.32 6.29 -4.11
N ALA A 114 -15.41 6.76 -3.53
CA ALA A 114 -15.79 8.17 -3.60
C ALA A 114 -14.90 9.02 -2.69
N PHE A 115 -14.40 10.13 -3.22
CA PHE A 115 -13.64 11.11 -2.45
C PHE A 115 -14.04 12.55 -2.82
N PRO A 116 -15.06 13.11 -2.17
CA PRO A 116 -15.59 14.44 -2.50
C PRO A 116 -14.58 15.58 -2.39
N LEU A 117 -13.47 15.39 -1.65
CA LEU A 117 -12.44 16.39 -1.44
C LEU A 117 -11.24 16.29 -2.39
N VAL A 118 -11.32 15.46 -3.43
CA VAL A 118 -10.21 15.23 -4.36
C VAL A 118 -9.70 16.53 -5.00
N SER A 119 -10.58 17.46 -5.33
CA SER A 119 -10.20 18.77 -5.87
C SER A 119 -9.38 19.60 -4.88
N LYS A 120 -9.68 19.52 -3.57
CA LYS A 120 -8.90 20.21 -2.53
C LYS A 120 -7.47 19.65 -2.39
N LEU A 121 -7.26 18.36 -2.61
CA LEU A 121 -5.91 17.81 -2.65
C LEU A 121 -5.08 18.42 -3.78
N TYR A 122 -5.72 18.61 -4.94
CA TYR A 122 -5.05 19.27 -6.06
C TYR A 122 -4.72 20.75 -5.76
N ASP A 123 -5.61 21.46 -5.12
CA ASP A 123 -5.36 22.86 -4.74
C ASP A 123 -4.17 22.96 -3.78
N ILE A 124 -4.10 22.11 -2.77
CA ILE A 124 -2.96 22.01 -1.85
C ILE A 124 -1.65 21.74 -2.63
N TYR A 125 -1.66 20.79 -3.55
CA TYR A 125 -0.51 20.47 -4.40
C TYR A 125 -0.08 21.68 -5.26
N ARG A 126 -1.03 22.31 -5.92
CA ARG A 126 -0.79 23.46 -6.82
C ARG A 126 -0.22 24.66 -6.07
N GLU A 127 -0.73 24.97 -4.87
CA GLU A 127 -0.31 26.13 -4.07
C GLU A 127 1.07 25.95 -3.45
N ASN A 128 1.40 24.76 -3.01
CA ASN A 128 2.64 24.50 -2.27
C ASN A 128 3.83 24.11 -3.13
N ARG A 129 3.64 23.75 -4.40
CA ARG A 129 4.66 23.40 -5.44
C ARG A 129 5.79 22.45 -5.04
N ILE A 130 5.96 22.19 -3.75
CA ILE A 130 6.99 21.29 -3.19
C ILE A 130 6.23 20.33 -2.28
N VAL A 131 6.03 19.12 -2.75
CA VAL A 131 5.39 18.09 -1.94
C VAL A 131 6.52 17.34 -1.25
N SER A 132 6.67 17.59 0.05
CA SER A 132 7.63 16.86 0.88
C SER A 132 7.15 15.41 1.11
N GLU A 133 8.05 14.55 1.57
CA GLU A 133 7.70 13.18 2.01
C GLU A 133 6.57 13.19 3.04
N SER A 134 6.58 14.16 3.96
CA SER A 134 5.55 14.34 4.98
C SER A 134 4.20 14.70 4.40
N ASP A 135 4.16 15.58 3.39
CA ASP A 135 2.92 15.99 2.72
C ASP A 135 2.30 14.81 1.98
N CYS A 136 3.12 13.98 1.37
CA CYS A 136 2.64 12.78 0.71
C CYS A 136 2.10 11.74 1.65
N THR A 137 2.78 11.52 2.75
CA THR A 137 2.29 10.65 3.81
C THR A 137 0.93 11.15 4.32
N LEU A 138 0.76 12.46 4.46
CA LEU A 138 -0.52 13.06 4.87
C LEU A 138 -1.61 12.86 3.81
N ILE A 139 -1.30 13.12 2.54
CA ILE A 139 -2.25 12.93 1.43
C ILE A 139 -2.65 11.46 1.32
N LEU A 140 -1.67 10.55 1.33
CA LEU A 140 -1.92 9.12 1.28
C LEU A 140 -2.75 8.65 2.48
N SER A 141 -2.42 9.11 3.69
CA SER A 141 -3.19 8.81 4.90
C SER A 141 -4.64 9.31 4.80
N THR A 142 -4.85 10.49 4.23
CA THR A 142 -6.19 11.05 4.03
C THR A 142 -7.00 10.22 3.02
N LEU A 143 -6.38 9.80 1.91
CA LEU A 143 -7.02 8.95 0.91
C LEU A 143 -7.33 7.55 1.46
N LEU A 144 -6.41 6.96 2.21
CA LEU A 144 -6.64 5.66 2.88
C LEU A 144 -7.75 5.74 3.93
N HIS A 145 -7.81 6.83 4.68
CA HIS A 145 -8.91 7.07 5.63
C HIS A 145 -10.25 7.20 4.89
N ALA A 146 -10.29 7.93 3.78
CA ALA A 146 -11.50 8.03 2.95
C ALA A 146 -11.91 6.68 2.38
N TYR A 147 -10.95 5.86 1.94
CA TYR A 147 -11.20 4.49 1.46
C TYR A 147 -11.85 3.61 2.53
N ILE A 148 -11.37 3.66 3.77
CA ILE A 148 -11.96 2.91 4.89
C ILE A 148 -13.43 3.30 5.05
N HIS A 149 -13.71 4.61 5.14
CA HIS A 149 -15.08 5.11 5.36
C HIS A 149 -16.00 4.87 4.16
N ALA A 150 -15.49 4.95 2.93
CA ALA A 150 -16.28 4.60 1.74
C ALA A 150 -16.62 3.10 1.72
N LYS A 151 -15.66 2.25 2.10
CA LYS A 151 -15.88 0.80 2.19
C LYS A 151 -16.96 0.44 3.21
N ASP A 152 -17.01 1.15 4.34
CA ASP A 152 -18.06 0.97 5.36
C ASP A 152 -19.46 1.33 4.84
N GLN A 153 -19.59 2.23 3.87
CA GLN A 153 -20.86 2.60 3.24
C GLN A 153 -21.32 1.61 2.17
N PHE A 154 -20.39 0.92 1.49
CA PHE A 154 -20.68 0.03 0.37
C PHE A 154 -20.59 -1.47 0.70
N SER A 155 -20.03 -1.85 1.82
CA SER A 155 -19.93 -3.25 2.24
C SER A 155 -20.61 -3.50 3.57
N HIS A 156 -21.72 -4.26 3.53
CA HIS A 156 -22.24 -4.97 4.69
C HIS A 156 -21.33 -6.14 5.15
N SER A 157 -20.08 -6.14 4.76
CA SER A 157 -19.06 -7.05 5.30
C SER A 157 -18.06 -6.26 6.13
N SER A 158 -18.55 -5.66 7.23
CA SER A 158 -17.63 -5.23 8.30
C SER A 158 -16.77 -6.42 8.73
N LEU A 159 -15.46 -6.20 8.88
CA LEU A 159 -14.63 -7.19 9.57
C LEU A 159 -15.33 -7.60 10.86
N PRO A 160 -15.47 -8.91 11.13
CA PRO A 160 -15.95 -9.35 12.42
C PRO A 160 -15.13 -8.66 13.51
N ARG A 161 -15.82 -8.13 14.53
CA ARG A 161 -15.17 -7.34 15.60
C ARG A 161 -14.03 -8.12 16.26
N GLU A 162 -14.22 -9.42 16.43
CA GLU A 162 -13.23 -10.33 16.99
C GLU A 162 -11.97 -10.42 16.11
N LEU A 163 -12.17 -10.42 14.78
CA LEU A 163 -11.06 -10.41 13.83
C LEU A 163 -10.31 -9.07 13.85
N LEU A 164 -11.02 -7.96 13.91
CA LEU A 164 -10.42 -6.63 14.00
C LEU A 164 -9.53 -6.51 15.25
N VAL A 165 -10.06 -6.90 16.42
CA VAL A 165 -9.30 -6.89 17.69
C VAL A 165 -8.09 -7.81 17.60
N ALA A 166 -8.25 -9.01 17.04
CA ALA A 166 -7.16 -9.97 16.92
C ALA A 166 -6.05 -9.46 15.99
N VAL A 167 -6.40 -8.83 14.88
CA VAL A 167 -5.47 -8.20 13.92
C VAL A 167 -4.66 -7.10 14.59
N GLU A 168 -5.30 -6.20 15.35
CA GLU A 168 -4.60 -5.13 16.08
C GLU A 168 -3.68 -5.70 17.16
N GLU A 169 -4.14 -6.66 17.94
CA GLU A 169 -3.31 -7.30 18.97
C GLU A 169 -2.13 -8.07 18.40
N MET A 170 -2.27 -8.63 17.17
CA MET A 170 -1.17 -9.33 16.49
C MET A 170 0.02 -8.44 16.15
N LYS A 171 -0.14 -7.12 16.06
CA LYS A 171 0.96 -6.16 15.81
C LYS A 171 1.94 -6.07 16.98
N LYS A 172 1.57 -6.56 18.17
CA LYS A 172 2.45 -6.56 19.34
C LYS A 172 3.55 -7.62 19.23
N ARG A 173 4.80 -7.25 19.54
CA ARG A 173 5.99 -8.14 19.43
C ARG A 173 5.75 -9.54 20.03
N LYS A 174 5.17 -9.62 21.22
CA LYS A 174 4.90 -10.90 21.90
C LYS A 174 4.02 -11.83 21.07
N ASN A 175 3.00 -11.27 20.40
CA ASN A 175 2.04 -12.03 19.61
C ASN A 175 2.65 -12.42 18.26
N LEU A 176 3.43 -11.52 17.65
CA LEU A 176 4.21 -11.82 16.44
C LEU A 176 5.20 -12.96 16.68
N LYS A 177 5.89 -12.96 17.85
CA LYS A 177 6.80 -14.04 18.22
C LYS A 177 6.08 -15.39 18.29
N MET A 178 4.92 -15.43 18.92
CA MET A 178 4.09 -16.63 19.05
C MET A 178 3.44 -17.08 17.72
N GLY A 179 3.15 -16.14 16.82
CA GLY A 179 2.64 -16.43 15.50
C GLY A 179 1.20 -16.95 15.46
N ILE A 180 0.94 -18.01 14.68
CA ILE A 180 -0.40 -18.58 14.49
C ILE A 180 -1.10 -18.93 15.81
N PRO A 181 -0.45 -19.57 16.81
CA PRO A 181 -1.10 -19.85 18.09
C PRO A 181 -1.66 -18.60 18.78
N ALA A 182 -0.91 -17.48 18.77
CA ALA A 182 -1.41 -16.24 19.33
C ALA A 182 -2.63 -15.72 18.58
N PHE A 183 -2.61 -15.76 17.25
CA PHE A 183 -3.69 -15.27 16.43
C PHE A 183 -5.00 -16.07 16.63
N LEU A 184 -4.89 -17.40 16.77
CA LEU A 184 -6.03 -18.25 17.09
C LEU A 184 -6.59 -17.92 18.47
N SER A 185 -5.72 -17.77 19.48
CA SER A 185 -6.14 -17.40 20.82
C SER A 185 -6.82 -16.04 20.90
N LEU A 186 -6.34 -15.06 20.15
CA LEU A 186 -6.88 -13.69 20.15
C LEU A 186 -8.23 -13.58 19.42
N SER A 187 -8.41 -14.37 18.35
CA SER A 187 -9.62 -14.32 17.52
C SER A 187 -10.74 -15.23 17.99
N ASN A 188 -10.43 -16.21 18.85
CA ASN A 188 -11.35 -17.28 19.24
C ASN A 188 -11.92 -18.10 18.06
N TYR A 189 -11.25 -18.07 16.90
CA TYR A 189 -11.65 -18.83 15.72
C TYR A 189 -10.84 -20.12 15.57
N SER A 190 -11.43 -21.13 14.92
CA SER A 190 -10.66 -22.27 14.44
C SER A 190 -9.70 -21.82 13.33
N GLN A 191 -8.60 -22.55 13.16
CA GLN A 191 -7.59 -22.20 12.14
C GLN A 191 -8.17 -22.14 10.71
N SER A 192 -9.07 -23.06 10.37
CA SER A 192 -9.73 -23.08 9.07
C SER A 192 -10.64 -21.89 8.85
N HIS A 193 -11.42 -21.51 9.88
CA HIS A 193 -12.27 -20.33 9.82
C HIS A 193 -11.46 -19.06 9.72
N LEU A 194 -10.45 -18.87 10.57
CA LEU A 194 -9.57 -17.70 10.54
C LEU A 194 -8.83 -17.60 9.20
N SER A 195 -8.34 -18.72 8.64
CA SER A 195 -7.69 -18.74 7.33
C SER A 195 -8.61 -18.30 6.20
N ARG A 196 -9.90 -18.68 6.26
CA ARG A 196 -10.92 -18.25 5.30
C ARG A 196 -11.19 -16.75 5.44
N LEU A 197 -11.38 -16.26 6.65
CA LEU A 197 -11.62 -14.84 6.92
C LEU A 197 -10.41 -13.99 6.46
N MET A 198 -9.18 -14.45 6.74
CA MET A 198 -7.97 -13.76 6.29
C MET A 198 -7.88 -13.66 4.77
N LYS A 199 -8.26 -14.73 4.05
CA LYS A 199 -8.32 -14.67 2.59
C LYS A 199 -9.40 -13.72 2.08
N ILE A 200 -10.59 -13.71 2.69
CA ILE A 200 -11.71 -12.86 2.28
C ILE A 200 -11.40 -11.38 2.53
N HIS A 201 -10.86 -11.04 3.70
CA HIS A 201 -10.71 -9.65 4.12
C HIS A 201 -9.32 -9.06 3.87
N PHE A 202 -8.27 -9.89 3.77
CA PHE A 202 -6.87 -9.47 3.61
C PHE A 202 -6.19 -10.06 2.37
N GLY A 203 -6.89 -10.84 1.56
CA GLY A 203 -6.34 -11.46 0.35
C GLY A 203 -5.25 -12.51 0.59
N MET A 204 -4.84 -12.74 1.85
CA MET A 204 -3.69 -13.58 2.17
C MET A 204 -3.97 -14.58 3.28
N GLY A 205 -3.18 -15.65 3.34
CA GLY A 205 -3.26 -16.65 4.40
C GLY A 205 -2.57 -16.20 5.69
N LEU A 206 -2.90 -16.86 6.82
CA LEU A 206 -2.38 -16.56 8.16
C LEU A 206 -0.85 -16.40 8.23
N LYS A 207 -0.11 -17.35 7.63
CA LYS A 207 1.35 -17.33 7.66
C LYS A 207 1.92 -16.14 6.89
N ALA A 208 1.33 -15.81 5.74
CA ALA A 208 1.74 -14.67 4.93
C ALA A 208 1.49 -13.37 5.69
N TYR A 209 0.31 -13.21 6.28
CA TYR A 209 -0.03 -12.05 7.10
C TYR A 209 0.94 -11.86 8.28
N ILE A 210 1.19 -12.92 9.06
CA ILE A 210 2.10 -12.83 10.22
C ILE A 210 3.51 -12.46 9.78
N ASN A 211 4.01 -13.06 8.69
CA ASN A 211 5.33 -12.71 8.16
C ASN A 211 5.39 -11.26 7.68
N GLU A 212 4.33 -10.79 7.07
CA GLU A 212 4.17 -9.39 6.67
C GLU A 212 4.31 -8.45 7.87
N GLN A 213 3.52 -8.69 8.93
CA GLN A 213 3.58 -7.87 10.16
C GLN A 213 4.95 -7.95 10.85
N ARG A 214 5.60 -9.13 10.83
CA ARG A 214 6.97 -9.30 11.33
C ARG A 214 7.98 -8.45 10.55
N LEU A 215 7.88 -8.43 9.23
CA LEU A 215 8.79 -7.65 8.38
C LEU A 215 8.62 -6.16 8.58
N LEU A 216 7.37 -5.67 8.66
CA LEU A 216 7.09 -4.26 8.95
C LEU A 216 7.65 -3.87 10.33
N ARG A 217 7.38 -4.66 11.34
CA ARG A 217 7.92 -4.42 12.68
C ARG A 217 9.45 -4.48 12.73
N ALA A 218 10.06 -5.43 11.99
CA ALA A 218 11.52 -5.51 11.90
C ALA A 218 12.12 -4.25 11.24
N TYR A 219 11.45 -3.71 10.23
CA TYR A 219 11.85 -2.47 9.57
C TYR A 219 11.89 -1.31 10.57
N ASP A 220 10.81 -1.13 11.34
CA ASP A 220 10.72 -0.10 12.38
C ASP A 220 11.80 -0.29 13.45
N ASP A 221 11.97 -1.51 13.96
CA ASP A 221 12.95 -1.83 14.98
C ASP A 221 14.40 -1.60 14.49
N LEU A 222 14.67 -1.84 13.19
CA LEU A 222 15.95 -1.51 12.58
C LEU A 222 16.22 0.00 12.53
N ILE A 223 15.22 0.82 12.38
CA ILE A 223 15.35 2.29 12.34
C ILE A 223 15.43 2.90 13.72
N TRP A 224 14.54 2.47 14.62
CA TRP A 224 14.27 3.16 15.88
C TRP A 224 14.96 2.57 17.10
N THR A 225 15.49 1.33 17.03
CA THR A 225 16.17 0.69 18.17
C THR A 225 17.65 0.50 17.88
N ASN A 226 18.43 0.10 18.91
CA ASN A 226 19.82 -0.31 18.75
C ASN A 226 20.02 -1.84 18.76
N GLU A 227 18.93 -2.62 18.79
CA GLU A 227 18.99 -4.08 18.76
C GLU A 227 19.65 -4.57 17.45
N SER A 228 20.44 -5.64 17.51
CA SER A 228 20.99 -6.23 16.30
C SER A 228 19.88 -6.83 15.42
N ALA A 229 20.11 -6.92 14.12
CA ALA A 229 19.13 -7.51 13.20
C ALA A 229 18.84 -8.98 13.53
N GLU A 230 19.81 -9.70 14.12
CA GLU A 230 19.65 -11.08 14.60
C GLU A 230 18.68 -11.15 15.77
N ILE A 231 18.89 -10.29 16.79
CA ILE A 231 18.00 -10.20 17.96
C ILE A 231 16.59 -9.79 17.56
N ILE A 232 16.45 -8.83 16.62
CA ILE A 232 15.14 -8.42 16.09
C ILE A 232 14.45 -9.62 15.44
N SER A 233 15.16 -10.37 14.57
CA SER A 233 14.57 -11.52 13.89
C SER A 233 14.11 -12.60 14.86
N GLU A 234 14.89 -12.90 15.88
CA GLU A 234 14.55 -13.87 16.92
C GLU A 234 13.33 -13.42 17.75
N ASN A 235 13.34 -12.16 18.17
CA ASN A 235 12.26 -11.56 18.98
C ASN A 235 10.93 -11.45 18.24
N LEU A 236 10.98 -11.45 16.91
CA LEU A 236 9.78 -11.45 16.06
C LEU A 236 9.34 -12.86 15.65
N GLY A 237 10.12 -13.90 15.98
CA GLY A 237 9.75 -15.29 15.77
C GLY A 237 10.03 -15.80 14.35
N PHE A 238 11.04 -15.27 13.68
CA PHE A 238 11.53 -15.89 12.43
C PHE A 238 12.29 -17.17 12.75
N SER A 239 12.14 -18.19 11.90
CA SER A 239 12.74 -19.51 12.10
C SER A 239 14.26 -19.50 11.97
N SER A 240 14.82 -18.58 11.22
CA SER A 240 16.27 -18.37 11.10
C SER A 240 16.58 -16.97 10.60
N TYR A 241 17.74 -16.45 10.97
CA TYR A 241 18.23 -15.16 10.51
C TYR A 241 18.44 -15.11 8.98
N SER A 242 18.92 -16.19 8.39
CA SER A 242 19.10 -16.28 6.94
C SER A 242 17.78 -16.18 6.18
N HIS A 243 16.73 -16.86 6.66
CA HIS A 243 15.40 -16.76 6.08
C HIS A 243 14.83 -15.35 6.23
N PHE A 244 14.99 -14.74 7.42
CA PHE A 244 14.60 -13.34 7.65
C PHE A 244 15.30 -12.39 6.67
N CYS A 245 16.63 -12.46 6.53
CA CYS A 245 17.38 -11.60 5.61
C CYS A 245 16.90 -11.72 4.16
N LYS A 246 16.60 -12.96 3.71
CA LYS A 246 16.10 -13.20 2.36
C LYS A 246 14.76 -12.49 2.14
N ILE A 247 13.74 -12.81 2.95
CA ILE A 247 12.39 -12.25 2.76
C ILE A 247 12.31 -10.76 3.05
N PHE A 248 13.19 -10.24 3.93
CA PHE A 248 13.32 -8.81 4.17
C PHE A 248 13.85 -8.09 2.94
N LYS A 249 14.92 -8.64 2.32
CA LYS A 249 15.48 -8.08 1.10
C LYS A 249 14.50 -8.18 -0.07
N ASP A 250 13.77 -9.30 -0.19
CA ASP A 250 12.76 -9.50 -1.23
C ASP A 250 11.64 -8.44 -1.11
N LYS A 251 11.25 -8.07 0.13
CA LYS A 251 10.21 -7.06 0.38
C LYS A 251 10.71 -5.63 0.26
N PHE A 252 11.83 -5.29 0.87
CA PHE A 252 12.30 -3.91 1.01
C PHE A 252 13.44 -3.54 0.08
N SER A 253 13.87 -4.46 -0.79
CA SER A 253 14.98 -4.29 -1.74
C SER A 253 16.34 -3.92 -1.09
N VAL A 254 16.43 -3.99 0.24
CA VAL A 254 17.62 -3.68 1.04
C VAL A 254 17.87 -4.74 2.11
N CYS A 255 19.14 -5.05 2.40
CA CYS A 255 19.45 -5.96 3.49
C CYS A 255 19.25 -5.29 4.86
N PRO A 256 18.80 -6.02 5.91
CA PRO A 256 18.64 -5.47 7.26
C PRO A 256 19.87 -4.74 7.78
N SER A 257 21.06 -5.32 7.56
CA SER A 257 22.34 -4.74 7.98
C SER A 257 22.69 -3.43 7.24
N SER A 258 22.32 -3.34 5.95
CA SER A 258 22.54 -2.14 5.14
C SER A 258 21.61 -1.01 5.58
N LEU A 259 20.32 -1.32 5.83
CA LEU A 259 19.36 -0.37 6.36
C LEU A 259 19.86 0.19 7.71
N ARG A 260 20.29 -0.66 8.61
CA ARG A 260 20.85 -0.26 9.92
C ARG A 260 22.05 0.67 9.80
N LYS A 261 22.99 0.38 8.87
CA LYS A 261 24.14 1.25 8.63
C LYS A 261 23.72 2.62 8.11
N ALA A 262 22.80 2.65 7.15
CA ALA A 262 22.29 3.91 6.60
C ALA A 262 21.62 4.79 7.67
N CYS A 263 20.86 4.20 8.58
CA CYS A 263 20.21 4.93 9.68
C CYS A 263 21.19 5.46 10.74
N LYS A 264 22.27 4.72 11.02
CA LYS A 264 23.31 5.18 11.96
C LYS A 264 24.10 6.35 11.41
N ASN A 265 24.43 6.34 10.12
CA ASN A 265 25.18 7.44 9.47
C ASN A 265 24.39 8.75 9.34
N LYS A 266 23.06 8.72 9.48
CA LYS A 266 22.22 9.94 9.48
C LYS A 266 22.06 10.58 10.87
N LYS A 267 22.48 9.90 11.94
CA LYS A 267 22.36 10.37 13.34
C LYS A 267 23.68 10.90 13.91
N GLY A 268 24.78 10.85 13.17
CA GLY A 268 26.07 11.45 13.47
C GLY A 268 26.34 12.61 12.54
#